data_96a5426fd3d2a1b7fe07532f7f03a404
#
_entry.id   96a5426fd3d2a1b7fe07532f7f03a404
#
_cell.length_a   1.000
_cell.length_b   1.000
_cell.length_c   1.000
_cell.angle_alpha   90.00
_cell.angle_beta   90.00
_cell.angle_gamma   90.00
#
_symmetry.space_group_name_H-M   'P 1'
#
loop_
_entity.id
_entity.type
_entity.pdbx_description
1 polymer ?
#
loop_
_entity_poly.entity_id
_entity_poly.type
_entity_poly.pdbx_seq_one_letter_code
_entity_poly.pdbx_strand_id
1 'polypeptide(L)'
;MKTKNSSPARNVVLAALFLALAFVLPMVTGHVPQVGNMLCPMHFPILLCGFVLGGPWGLAVGFAAPLLRSVLFGMPPMFPIAISMAFELAAYGAVSGWLYRRVKHTLPMTYATLAAAMVAGRLVWGAVRFVLAGLSGSSFPFSAFLSGALFTAVPGIIAQLVLIPLIITALQKARVVD
;
A
#
# COMPACT_ATOMS: atom_id res chain seq x y z
N MET A 1 -9.26 16.66 -18.63
CA MET A 1 -7.80 16.85 -18.79
C MET A 1 -7.22 15.62 -19.50
N LYS A 2 -6.53 15.82 -20.65
CA LYS A 2 -5.88 14.72 -21.38
C LYS A 2 -4.67 14.27 -20.56
N THR A 3 -4.72 13.06 -20.01
CA THR A 3 -3.53 12.40 -19.49
C THR A 3 -2.48 12.42 -20.59
N LYS A 4 -1.32 13.03 -20.29
CA LYS A 4 -0.13 12.94 -21.15
C LYS A 4 0.02 11.45 -21.49
N ASN A 5 0.00 11.10 -22.79
CA ASN A 5 0.02 9.72 -23.28
C ASN A 5 1.21 8.97 -22.65
N SER A 6 0.99 8.39 -21.48
CA SER A 6 1.94 7.43 -20.94
C SER A 6 1.80 6.17 -21.79
N SER A 7 2.84 5.82 -22.54
CA SER A 7 2.83 4.61 -23.33
C SER A 7 2.54 3.42 -22.41
N PRO A 8 1.76 2.43 -22.85
CA PRO A 8 1.49 1.23 -22.05
C PRO A 8 2.77 0.58 -21.51
N ALA A 9 3.83 0.60 -22.31
CA ALA A 9 5.15 0.11 -21.92
C ALA A 9 5.73 0.85 -20.71
N ARG A 10 5.62 2.19 -20.66
CA ARG A 10 6.08 2.99 -19.50
C ARG A 10 5.33 2.58 -18.22
N ASN A 11 4.02 2.37 -18.30
CA ASN A 11 3.23 2.00 -17.13
C ASN A 11 3.61 0.60 -16.61
N VAL A 12 3.87 -0.36 -17.51
CA VAL A 12 4.34 -1.69 -17.14
C VAL A 12 5.70 -1.63 -16.46
N VAL A 13 6.65 -0.88 -17.01
CA VAL A 13 7.99 -0.72 -16.43
C VAL A 13 7.91 -0.08 -15.04
N LEU A 14 7.12 0.97 -14.87
CA LEU A 14 6.95 1.62 -13.58
C LEU A 14 6.22 0.72 -12.56
N ALA A 15 5.21 -0.04 -12.99
CA ALA A 15 4.53 -1.01 -12.13
C ALA A 15 5.50 -2.11 -11.66
N ALA A 16 6.34 -2.61 -12.55
CA ALA A 16 7.40 -3.57 -12.21
C ALA A 16 8.43 -2.97 -11.24
N LEU A 17 8.79 -1.69 -11.41
CA LEU A 17 9.67 -0.98 -10.47
C LEU A 17 9.04 -0.88 -9.08
N PHE A 18 7.76 -0.48 -8.97
CA PHE A 18 7.08 -0.42 -7.68
C PHE A 18 6.94 -1.80 -7.04
N LEU A 19 6.72 -2.86 -7.83
CA LEU A 19 6.71 -4.23 -7.34
C LEU A 19 8.09 -4.64 -6.81
N ALA A 20 9.15 -4.33 -7.51
CA ALA A 20 10.53 -4.59 -7.07
C ALA A 20 10.85 -3.85 -5.77
N LEU A 21 10.47 -2.57 -5.65
CA LEU A 21 10.60 -1.79 -4.41
C LEU A 21 9.82 -2.42 -3.26
N ALA A 22 8.61 -2.96 -3.51
CA ALA A 22 7.83 -3.66 -2.50
C ALA A 22 8.52 -4.94 -2.00
N PHE A 23 9.41 -5.56 -2.79
CA PHE A 23 10.23 -6.69 -2.37
C PHE A 23 11.48 -6.27 -1.62
N VAL A 24 12.16 -5.23 -2.10
CA VAL A 24 13.47 -4.80 -1.57
C VAL A 24 13.35 -4.04 -0.26
N LEU A 25 12.38 -3.13 -0.12
CA LEU A 25 12.25 -2.31 1.09
C LEU A 25 12.12 -3.12 2.38
N PRO A 26 11.32 -4.21 2.45
CA PRO A 26 11.30 -5.06 3.64
C PRO A 26 12.63 -5.78 3.93
N MET A 27 13.50 -5.97 2.92
CA MET A 27 14.84 -6.55 3.14
C MET A 27 15.78 -5.52 3.78
N VAL A 28 15.67 -4.25 3.38
CA VAL A 28 16.49 -3.15 3.93
C VAL A 28 16.13 -2.85 5.39
N THR A 29 14.86 -2.98 5.77
CA THR A 29 14.42 -2.78 7.17
C THR A 29 14.87 -3.90 8.11
N GLY A 30 15.68 -4.82 7.61
CA GLY A 30 16.26 -5.92 8.36
C GLY A 30 15.28 -7.07 8.61
N HIS A 31 15.83 -8.23 8.87
CA HIS A 31 15.06 -9.43 9.20
C HIS A 31 14.50 -9.38 10.64
N VAL A 32 14.32 -8.19 11.22
CA VAL A 32 13.72 -8.00 12.54
C VAL A 32 12.22 -7.88 12.35
N PRO A 33 11.42 -8.93 12.64
CA PRO A 33 9.98 -8.94 12.34
C PRO A 33 9.22 -7.79 13.00
N GLN A 34 9.65 -7.37 14.21
CA GLN A 34 9.04 -6.27 14.94
C GLN A 34 9.17 -4.95 14.17
N VAL A 35 10.36 -4.62 13.66
CA VAL A 35 10.63 -3.39 12.90
C VAL A 35 9.90 -3.42 11.55
N GLY A 36 9.91 -4.56 10.86
CA GLY A 36 9.20 -4.75 9.61
C GLY A 36 7.68 -4.56 9.75
N ASN A 37 7.09 -5.11 10.81
CA ASN A 37 5.66 -4.97 11.10
C ASN A 37 5.29 -3.52 11.47
N MET A 38 6.16 -2.80 12.19
CA MET A 38 5.92 -1.42 12.61
C MET A 38 6.06 -0.43 11.45
N LEU A 39 7.04 -0.60 10.58
CA LEU A 39 7.31 0.34 9.48
C LEU A 39 6.43 0.10 8.25
N CYS A 40 5.83 -1.07 8.10
CA CYS A 40 4.99 -1.42 6.95
C CYS A 40 5.65 -1.07 5.60
N PRO A 41 6.90 -1.51 5.32
CA PRO A 41 7.70 -1.00 4.21
C PRO A 41 7.09 -1.28 2.82
N MET A 42 6.31 -2.36 2.67
CA MET A 42 5.62 -2.67 1.41
C MET A 42 4.52 -1.66 1.05
N HIS A 43 3.97 -0.95 2.03
CA HIS A 43 2.87 -0.01 1.80
C HIS A 43 3.31 1.22 1.01
N PHE A 44 4.56 1.69 1.21
CA PHE A 44 5.11 2.86 0.52
C PHE A 44 5.06 2.75 -1.00
N PRO A 45 5.67 1.71 -1.64
CA PRO A 45 5.65 1.59 -3.08
C PRO A 45 4.25 1.41 -3.65
N ILE A 46 3.35 0.75 -2.92
CA ILE A 46 1.98 0.52 -3.40
C ILE A 46 1.16 1.80 -3.40
N LEU A 47 1.25 2.59 -2.32
CA LEU A 47 0.61 3.90 -2.27
C LEU A 47 1.16 4.81 -3.38
N LEU A 48 2.49 4.89 -3.53
CA LEU A 48 3.12 5.65 -4.60
C LEU A 48 2.71 5.16 -5.99
N CYS A 49 2.61 3.84 -6.20
CA CYS A 49 2.10 3.26 -7.44
C CYS A 49 0.69 3.78 -7.76
N GLY A 50 -0.21 3.80 -6.76
CA GLY A 50 -1.54 4.38 -6.89
C GLY A 50 -1.51 5.85 -7.31
N PHE A 51 -0.74 6.67 -6.60
CA PHE A 51 -0.59 8.10 -6.91
C PHE A 51 -0.03 8.36 -8.32
N VAL A 52 0.99 7.59 -8.74
CA VAL A 52 1.72 7.81 -10.00
C VAL A 52 1.01 7.18 -11.20
N LEU A 53 0.60 5.92 -11.10
CA LEU A 53 0.03 5.15 -12.21
C LEU A 53 -1.50 5.10 -12.18
N GLY A 54 -2.09 5.41 -11.02
CA GLY A 54 -3.55 5.40 -10.81
C GLY A 54 -4.10 4.08 -10.28
N GLY A 55 -5.40 4.11 -9.96
CA GLY A 55 -6.09 3.05 -9.23
C GLY A 55 -5.94 1.64 -9.79
N PRO A 56 -6.15 1.38 -11.09
CA PRO A 56 -6.04 0.04 -11.66
C PRO A 56 -4.65 -0.58 -11.48
N TRP A 57 -3.58 0.20 -11.69
CA TRP A 57 -2.20 -0.27 -11.49
C TRP A 57 -1.87 -0.46 -10.02
N GLY A 58 -2.29 0.52 -9.18
CA GLY A 58 -2.12 0.42 -7.72
C GLY A 58 -2.82 -0.80 -7.14
N LEU A 59 -4.05 -1.11 -7.60
CA LEU A 59 -4.79 -2.31 -7.23
C LEU A 59 -4.03 -3.58 -7.63
N ALA A 60 -3.63 -3.68 -8.91
CA ALA A 60 -2.97 -4.88 -9.43
C ALA A 60 -1.63 -5.16 -8.73
N VAL A 61 -0.78 -4.14 -8.60
CA VAL A 61 0.53 -4.27 -7.93
C VAL A 61 0.34 -4.53 -6.43
N GLY A 62 -0.62 -3.84 -5.78
CA GLY A 62 -0.94 -4.02 -4.37
C GLY A 62 -1.43 -5.41 -4.04
N PHE A 63 -2.29 -5.99 -4.89
CA PHE A 63 -2.76 -7.36 -4.73
C PHE A 63 -1.65 -8.39 -4.94
N ALA A 64 -0.86 -8.23 -5.99
CA ALA A 64 0.18 -9.18 -6.37
C ALA A 64 1.39 -9.19 -5.40
N ALA A 65 1.80 -8.01 -4.90
CA ALA A 65 3.05 -7.86 -4.15
C ALA A 65 3.18 -8.78 -2.93
N PRO A 66 2.24 -8.84 -1.96
CA PRO A 66 2.40 -9.68 -0.78
C PRO A 66 2.30 -11.18 -1.11
N LEU A 67 1.49 -11.57 -2.10
CA LEU A 67 1.35 -12.96 -2.52
C LEU A 67 2.64 -13.46 -3.19
N LEU A 68 3.16 -12.70 -4.15
CA LEU A 68 4.43 -13.04 -4.81
C LEU A 68 5.58 -13.05 -3.82
N ARG A 69 5.63 -12.08 -2.90
CA ARG A 69 6.66 -12.06 -1.86
C ARG A 69 6.58 -13.29 -0.95
N SER A 70 5.37 -13.70 -0.56
CA SER A 70 5.16 -14.91 0.23
C SER A 70 5.67 -16.17 -0.47
N VAL A 71 5.39 -16.30 -1.78
CA VAL A 71 5.83 -17.44 -2.59
C VAL A 71 7.34 -17.44 -2.79
N LEU A 72 7.93 -16.27 -3.10
CA LEU A 72 9.35 -16.16 -3.46
C LEU A 72 10.30 -16.19 -2.24
N PHE A 73 9.87 -15.61 -1.12
CA PHE A 73 10.74 -15.40 0.05
C PHE A 73 10.21 -16.08 1.33
N GLY A 74 9.05 -16.75 1.26
CA GLY A 74 8.43 -17.40 2.42
C GLY A 74 7.86 -16.42 3.47
N MET A 75 7.95 -15.12 3.23
CA MET A 75 7.52 -14.08 4.18
C MET A 75 6.83 -12.90 3.46
N PRO A 76 5.68 -12.43 3.95
CA PRO A 76 4.91 -12.91 5.11
C PRO A 76 4.29 -14.30 4.86
N PRO A 77 3.90 -15.06 5.94
CA PRO A 77 3.19 -16.33 5.77
C PRO A 77 1.96 -16.18 4.90
N MET A 78 1.75 -17.13 3.95
CA MET A 78 0.68 -17.03 2.95
C MET A 78 -0.67 -16.88 3.63
N PHE A 79 -1.01 -17.79 4.54
CA PHE A 79 -2.26 -17.76 5.29
C PHE A 79 -1.99 -17.45 6.77
N PRO A 80 -2.73 -16.59 7.38
CA PRO A 80 -3.74 -15.67 6.84
C PRO A 80 -3.15 -14.29 6.46
N ILE A 81 -1.81 -14.08 6.63
CA ILE A 81 -1.20 -12.75 6.61
C ILE A 81 -1.08 -12.20 5.19
N ALA A 82 -0.41 -12.92 4.26
CA ALA A 82 -0.22 -12.44 2.89
C ALA A 82 -1.54 -12.21 2.17
N ILE A 83 -2.53 -13.10 2.38
CA ILE A 83 -3.87 -12.96 1.80
C ILE A 83 -4.53 -11.67 2.30
N SER A 84 -4.57 -11.43 3.61
CA SER A 84 -5.18 -10.22 4.16
C SER A 84 -4.45 -8.95 3.70
N MET A 85 -3.11 -8.99 3.62
CA MET A 85 -2.30 -7.89 3.09
C MET A 85 -2.54 -7.64 1.60
N ALA A 86 -2.83 -8.68 0.80
CA ALA A 86 -3.11 -8.52 -0.62
C ALA A 86 -4.36 -7.64 -0.85
N PHE A 87 -5.42 -7.91 -0.12
CA PHE A 87 -6.64 -7.09 -0.18
C PHE A 87 -6.43 -5.69 0.40
N GLU A 88 -5.70 -5.57 1.51
CA GLU A 88 -5.34 -4.30 2.11
C GLU A 88 -4.56 -3.42 1.13
N LEU A 89 -3.46 -3.93 0.58
CA LEU A 89 -2.60 -3.18 -0.32
C LEU A 89 -3.28 -2.87 -1.68
N ALA A 90 -4.13 -3.77 -2.16
CA ALA A 90 -4.99 -3.51 -3.30
C ALA A 90 -5.92 -2.32 -3.04
N ALA A 91 -6.55 -2.25 -1.87
CA ALA A 91 -7.38 -1.12 -1.46
C ALA A 91 -6.56 0.17 -1.34
N TYR A 92 -5.37 0.14 -0.75
CA TYR A 92 -4.45 1.29 -0.69
C TYR A 92 -4.14 1.84 -2.07
N GLY A 93 -3.69 0.98 -2.99
CA GLY A 93 -3.33 1.37 -4.35
C GLY A 93 -4.52 1.85 -5.17
N ALA A 94 -5.67 1.19 -5.03
CA ALA A 94 -6.90 1.57 -5.73
C ALA A 94 -7.41 2.95 -5.26
N VAL A 95 -7.62 3.10 -3.95
CA VAL A 95 -8.20 4.32 -3.38
C VAL A 95 -7.28 5.52 -3.59
N SER A 96 -5.97 5.37 -3.32
CA SER A 96 -5.01 6.44 -3.55
C SER A 96 -5.02 6.90 -5.01
N GLY A 97 -5.01 5.97 -5.97
CA GLY A 97 -4.98 6.31 -7.38
C GLY A 97 -6.28 6.84 -7.95
N TRP A 98 -7.43 6.30 -7.54
CA TRP A 98 -8.72 6.81 -8.03
C TRP A 98 -9.09 8.14 -7.41
N LEU A 99 -8.85 8.31 -6.12
CA LEU A 99 -9.19 9.55 -5.44
C LEU A 99 -8.27 10.68 -5.88
N TYR A 100 -6.96 10.44 -5.96
CA TYR A 100 -6.00 11.44 -6.39
C TYR A 100 -6.29 12.02 -7.78
N ARG A 101 -6.76 11.19 -8.71
CA ARG A 101 -7.15 11.63 -10.06
C ARG A 101 -8.43 12.49 -10.11
N ARG A 102 -9.21 12.52 -9.03
CA ARG A 102 -10.49 13.26 -8.95
C ARG A 102 -10.38 14.57 -8.17
N VAL A 103 -9.28 14.75 -7.44
CA VAL A 103 -9.06 15.94 -6.60
C VAL A 103 -8.02 16.87 -7.23
N LYS A 104 -7.98 18.11 -6.75
CA LYS A 104 -6.90 19.05 -7.13
C LYS A 104 -5.59 18.54 -6.53
N HIS A 105 -4.51 18.57 -7.31
CA HIS A 105 -3.18 18.09 -6.91
C HIS A 105 -2.48 19.09 -5.99
N THR A 106 -3.10 19.41 -4.87
CA THR A 106 -2.56 20.29 -3.82
C THR A 106 -2.10 19.44 -2.63
N LEU A 107 -1.16 19.96 -1.86
CA LEU A 107 -0.62 19.27 -0.69
C LEU A 107 -1.71 18.82 0.30
N PRO A 108 -2.72 19.64 0.67
CA PRO A 108 -3.82 19.18 1.53
C PRO A 108 -4.62 18.02 0.93
N MET A 109 -4.86 18.04 -0.38
CA MET A 109 -5.60 16.96 -1.05
C MET A 109 -4.77 15.68 -1.17
N THR A 110 -3.44 15.79 -1.25
CA THR A 110 -2.54 14.63 -1.17
C THR A 110 -2.66 13.98 0.20
N TYR A 111 -2.64 14.75 1.29
CA TYR A 111 -2.86 14.24 2.64
C TYR A 111 -4.24 13.61 2.82
N ALA A 112 -5.29 14.28 2.34
CA ALA A 112 -6.66 13.76 2.42
C ALA A 112 -6.81 12.43 1.67
N THR A 113 -6.24 12.34 0.47
CA THR A 113 -6.22 11.12 -0.33
C THR A 113 -5.45 9.99 0.36
N LEU A 114 -4.29 10.31 0.92
CA LEU A 114 -3.47 9.36 1.65
C LEU A 114 -4.21 8.82 2.89
N ALA A 115 -4.77 9.71 3.70
CA ALA A 115 -5.56 9.33 4.87
C ALA A 115 -6.77 8.45 4.51
N ALA A 116 -7.51 8.83 3.46
CA ALA A 116 -8.64 8.04 2.97
C ALA A 116 -8.20 6.64 2.50
N ALA A 117 -7.09 6.54 1.77
CA ALA A 117 -6.53 5.26 1.34
C ALA A 117 -6.13 4.40 2.54
N MET A 118 -5.45 5.00 3.54
CA MET A 118 -5.03 4.29 4.75
C MET A 118 -6.21 3.76 5.55
N VAL A 119 -7.26 4.55 5.75
CA VAL A 119 -8.48 4.11 6.44
C VAL A 119 -9.16 2.99 5.65
N ALA A 120 -9.36 3.16 4.35
CA ALA A 120 -10.00 2.16 3.50
C ALA A 120 -9.27 0.81 3.54
N GLY A 121 -7.94 0.83 3.40
CA GLY A 121 -7.15 -0.40 3.43
C GLY A 121 -7.17 -1.09 4.78
N ARG A 122 -7.12 -0.34 5.89
CA ARG A 122 -7.24 -0.93 7.24
C ARG A 122 -8.60 -1.57 7.49
N LEU A 123 -9.67 -0.96 7.02
CA LEU A 123 -11.00 -1.55 7.09
C LEU A 123 -11.09 -2.84 6.29
N VAL A 124 -10.56 -2.84 5.06
CA VAL A 124 -10.50 -4.03 4.20
C VAL A 124 -9.67 -5.13 4.86
N TRP A 125 -8.49 -4.80 5.39
CA TRP A 125 -7.65 -5.75 6.12
C TRP A 125 -8.39 -6.38 7.30
N GLY A 126 -9.04 -5.58 8.11
CA GLY A 126 -9.82 -6.06 9.25
C GLY A 126 -10.97 -6.99 8.86
N ALA A 127 -11.73 -6.60 7.81
CA ALA A 127 -12.82 -7.41 7.28
C ALA A 127 -12.32 -8.77 6.76
N VAL A 128 -11.24 -8.76 5.95
CA VAL A 128 -10.63 -10.00 5.42
C VAL A 128 -10.09 -10.88 6.56
N ARG A 129 -9.40 -10.29 7.54
CA ARG A 129 -8.91 -11.02 8.72
C ARG A 129 -10.03 -11.68 9.51
N PHE A 130 -11.14 -10.96 9.70
CA PHE A 130 -12.32 -11.50 10.38
C PHE A 130 -12.90 -12.71 9.63
N VAL A 131 -13.06 -12.59 8.29
CA VAL A 131 -13.55 -13.70 7.45
C VAL A 131 -12.61 -14.89 7.50
N LEU A 132 -11.29 -14.67 7.34
CA LEU A 132 -10.30 -15.74 7.37
C LEU A 132 -10.23 -16.43 8.73
N ALA A 133 -10.38 -15.69 9.82
CA ALA A 133 -10.45 -16.26 11.17
C ALA A 133 -11.68 -17.16 11.35
N GLY A 134 -12.84 -16.72 10.88
CA GLY A 134 -14.07 -17.53 10.91
C GLY A 134 -13.94 -18.83 10.11
N LEU A 135 -13.31 -18.77 8.93
CA LEU A 135 -13.06 -19.96 8.09
C LEU A 135 -12.07 -20.96 8.71
N SER A 136 -11.11 -20.47 9.49
CA SER A 136 -10.10 -21.31 10.18
C SER A 136 -10.53 -21.77 11.60
N GLY A 137 -11.74 -21.45 12.03
CA GLY A 137 -12.21 -21.75 13.38
C GLY A 137 -11.48 -21.01 14.49
N SER A 138 -10.73 -19.95 14.14
CA SER A 138 -10.02 -19.09 15.09
C SER A 138 -10.81 -17.82 15.38
N SER A 139 -10.54 -17.18 16.54
CA SER A 139 -11.15 -15.88 16.85
C SER A 139 -10.25 -14.72 16.44
N PHE A 140 -10.82 -13.68 15.87
CA PHE A 140 -10.15 -12.41 15.62
C PHE A 140 -10.91 -11.31 16.38
N PRO A 141 -10.61 -11.09 17.66
CA PRO A 141 -11.31 -10.13 18.49
C PRO A 141 -11.03 -8.70 18.03
N PHE A 142 -11.95 -7.78 18.31
CA PHE A 142 -11.83 -6.37 17.94
C PHE A 142 -10.56 -5.70 18.52
N SER A 143 -10.12 -6.15 19.70
CA SER A 143 -8.86 -5.71 20.30
C SER A 143 -7.63 -6.06 19.44
N ALA A 144 -7.62 -7.23 18.80
CA ALA A 144 -6.56 -7.61 17.87
C ALA A 144 -6.57 -6.76 16.60
N PHE A 145 -7.78 -6.39 16.11
CA PHE A 145 -7.92 -5.42 15.03
C PHE A 145 -7.32 -4.06 15.39
N LEU A 146 -7.71 -3.48 16.54
CA LEU A 146 -7.19 -2.19 16.99
C LEU A 146 -5.68 -2.22 17.20
N SER A 147 -5.16 -3.29 17.80
CA SER A 147 -3.72 -3.45 18.00
C SER A 147 -2.96 -3.46 16.67
N GLY A 148 -3.38 -4.28 15.72
CA GLY A 148 -2.73 -4.40 14.41
C GLY A 148 -2.95 -3.18 13.51
N ALA A 149 -4.15 -2.62 13.50
CA ALA A 149 -4.51 -1.51 12.62
C ALA A 149 -3.91 -0.17 13.06
N LEU A 150 -3.79 0.08 14.37
CA LEU A 150 -3.35 1.35 14.92
C LEU A 150 -2.03 1.22 15.67
N PHE A 151 -2.01 0.52 16.82
CA PHE A 151 -0.86 0.59 17.72
C PHE A 151 0.44 0.08 17.11
N THR A 152 0.41 -1.07 16.45
CA THR A 152 1.63 -1.64 15.85
C THR A 152 2.08 -0.85 14.62
N ALA A 153 1.16 -0.25 13.87
CA ALA A 153 1.45 0.43 12.61
C ALA A 153 1.76 1.94 12.77
N VAL A 154 1.64 2.53 13.97
CA VAL A 154 1.87 3.96 14.20
C VAL A 154 3.18 4.48 13.59
N PRO A 155 4.36 3.85 13.80
CA PRO A 155 5.59 4.34 13.20
C PRO A 155 5.55 4.35 11.66
N GLY A 156 4.98 3.31 11.06
CA GLY A 156 4.78 3.22 9.61
C GLY A 156 3.81 4.27 9.09
N ILE A 157 2.71 4.51 9.80
CA ILE A 157 1.72 5.55 9.47
C ILE A 157 2.39 6.93 9.46
N ILE A 158 3.15 7.26 10.51
CA ILE A 158 3.88 8.55 10.60
C ILE A 158 4.88 8.67 9.44
N ALA A 159 5.67 7.64 9.19
CA ALA A 159 6.63 7.63 8.09
C ALA A 159 5.93 7.81 6.73
N GLN A 160 4.79 7.16 6.50
CA GLN A 160 4.01 7.32 5.27
C GLN A 160 3.44 8.72 5.12
N LEU A 161 2.92 9.32 6.20
CA LEU A 161 2.37 10.68 6.18
C LEU A 161 3.45 11.75 5.93
N VAL A 162 4.71 11.48 6.26
CA VAL A 162 5.82 12.39 5.99
C VAL A 162 6.42 12.14 4.61
N LEU A 163 6.80 10.90 4.31
CA LEU A 163 7.57 10.59 3.11
C LEU A 163 6.74 10.61 1.82
N ILE A 164 5.49 10.12 1.84
CA ILE A 164 4.69 10.04 0.61
C ILE A 164 4.34 11.42 0.07
N PRO A 165 3.81 12.39 0.85
CA PRO A 165 3.57 13.73 0.35
C PRO A 165 4.83 14.45 -0.11
N LEU A 166 5.97 14.22 0.57
CA LEU A 166 7.26 14.78 0.16
C LEU A 166 7.69 14.26 -1.21
N ILE A 167 7.61 12.93 -1.42
CA ILE A 167 7.95 12.29 -2.70
C ILE A 167 7.00 12.77 -3.79
N ILE A 168 5.69 12.79 -3.54
CA ILE A 168 4.69 13.24 -4.53
C ILE A 168 4.95 14.70 -4.92
N THR A 169 5.22 15.58 -3.96
CA THR A 169 5.56 16.98 -4.23
C THR A 169 6.84 17.12 -5.08
N ALA A 170 7.84 16.29 -4.79
CA ALA A 170 9.08 16.25 -5.59
C ALA A 170 8.82 15.77 -7.02
N LEU A 171 7.98 14.73 -7.19
CA LEU A 171 7.60 14.21 -8.51
C LEU A 171 6.75 15.22 -9.31
N GLN A 172 5.89 15.99 -8.65
CA GLN A 172 5.14 17.10 -9.27
C GLN A 172 6.08 18.19 -9.77
N LYS A 173 7.05 18.63 -8.93
CA LYS A 173 8.08 19.60 -9.35
C LYS A 173 8.92 19.09 -10.52
N ALA A 174 9.22 17.81 -10.56
CA ALA A 174 9.91 17.16 -11.67
C ALA A 174 9.02 16.88 -12.91
N ARG A 175 7.73 17.25 -12.88
CA ARG A 175 6.74 17.03 -13.94
C ARG A 175 6.59 15.55 -14.34
N VAL A 176 6.82 14.65 -13.41
CA VAL A 176 6.62 13.20 -13.58
C VAL A 176 5.17 12.81 -13.30
N VAL A 177 4.53 13.53 -12.37
CA VAL A 177 3.13 13.39 -11.98
C VAL A 177 2.48 14.78 -12.09
N ASP A 178 1.27 14.84 -12.64
CA ASP A 178 0.49 16.08 -12.74
C ASP A 178 -0.10 16.45 -11.40
#